data_808e7dcbeae3801c29d80d0ef383a5c2
#
_entry.id   808e7dcbeae3801c29d80d0ef383a5c2
#
_cell.length_a   1.000
_cell.length_b   1.000
_cell.length_c   1.000
_cell.angle_alpha   90.00
_cell.angle_beta   90.00
_cell.angle_gamma   90.00
#
_symmetry.space_group_name_H-M   'P 1'
#
loop_
_entity.id
_entity.type
_entity.pdbx_description
1 polymer ?
#
loop_
_entity_poly.entity_id
_entity_poly.type
_entity_poly.pdbx_seq_one_letter_code
_entity_poly.pdbx_strand_id
1 'polypeptide(L)'
;MHIFTAIISIIAVFIWGDWRNWKTYHSTILFFALGNLLYNFLTANHILWRLQGNVVPNHSLTEMLYTFVIFPATAILFLGNYPNGILKQLLHTLQWIAIYGIWEFVYTKTGHIEYQHGWSLSWSIFVLFIMFPLLRLHVNRPLLAYLLYAVASVFLLWWFEIPVHISIEDR
;
A
#
# COMPACT_ATOMS: atom_id res chain seq x y z
N MET A 1 2.15 8.84 -15.20
CA MET A 1 0.90 8.47 -14.49
C MET A 1 1.03 8.63 -12.97
N HIS A 2 2.11 8.21 -12.30
CA HIS A 2 2.24 8.26 -10.83
C HIS A 2 2.03 9.66 -10.21
N ILE A 3 2.61 10.72 -10.82
CA ILE A 3 2.37 12.12 -10.38
C ILE A 3 0.90 12.50 -10.50
N PHE A 4 0.23 12.09 -11.58
CA PHE A 4 -1.20 12.33 -11.76
C PHE A 4 -2.03 11.67 -10.65
N THR A 5 -1.71 10.42 -10.28
CA THR A 5 -2.35 9.74 -9.14
C THR A 5 -2.14 10.49 -7.84
N ALA A 6 -0.91 10.98 -7.58
CA ALA A 6 -0.62 11.77 -6.39
C ALA A 6 -1.45 13.06 -6.35
N ILE A 7 -1.55 13.79 -7.47
CA ILE A 7 -2.37 15.01 -7.57
C ILE A 7 -3.83 14.69 -7.30
N ILE A 8 -4.39 13.64 -7.95
CA ILE A 8 -5.78 13.22 -7.71
C ILE A 8 -5.99 12.83 -6.25
N SER A 9 -5.06 12.10 -5.63
CA SER A 9 -5.16 11.69 -4.23
C SER A 9 -5.21 12.91 -3.29
N ILE A 10 -4.38 13.93 -3.54
CA ILE A 10 -4.39 15.18 -2.78
C ILE A 10 -5.74 15.90 -2.95
N ILE A 11 -6.22 16.06 -4.19
CA ILE A 11 -7.50 16.71 -4.47
C ILE A 11 -8.64 15.94 -3.78
N ALA A 12 -8.65 14.61 -3.86
CA ALA A 12 -9.65 13.77 -3.23
C ALA A 12 -9.66 13.95 -1.70
N VAL A 13 -8.50 14.06 -1.05
CA VAL A 13 -8.41 14.34 0.39
C VAL A 13 -9.05 15.69 0.73
N PHE A 14 -8.81 16.74 -0.06
CA PHE A 14 -9.40 18.05 0.19
C PHE A 14 -10.93 18.07 0.01
N ILE A 15 -11.46 17.29 -0.93
CA ILE A 15 -12.90 17.27 -1.25
C ILE A 15 -13.66 16.30 -0.35
N TRP A 16 -13.14 15.09 -0.14
CA TRP A 16 -13.86 13.99 0.53
C TRP A 16 -13.17 13.47 1.79
N GLY A 17 -11.95 13.89 2.08
CA GLY A 17 -11.19 13.41 3.23
C GLY A 17 -11.42 14.23 4.48
N ASP A 18 -11.33 13.57 5.64
CA ASP A 18 -11.33 14.21 6.96
C ASP A 18 -9.93 14.77 7.30
N TRP A 19 -9.35 15.55 6.38
CA TRP A 19 -7.97 16.05 6.51
C TRP A 19 -7.77 17.01 7.67
N ARG A 20 -8.83 17.71 8.11
CA ARG A 20 -8.75 18.60 9.29
C ARG A 20 -8.48 17.83 10.58
N ASN A 21 -8.93 16.58 10.65
CA ASN A 21 -8.71 15.67 11.77
C ASN A 21 -7.57 14.67 11.52
N TRP A 22 -6.63 14.99 10.61
CA TRP A 22 -5.54 14.09 10.20
C TRP A 22 -4.75 13.49 11.38
N LYS A 23 -4.65 14.22 12.51
CA LYS A 23 -3.97 13.75 13.74
C LYS A 23 -4.57 12.46 14.28
N THR A 24 -5.87 12.23 14.10
CA THR A 24 -6.56 11.00 14.51
C THR A 24 -6.04 9.79 13.73
N TYR A 25 -5.62 9.99 12.49
CA TYR A 25 -5.14 8.92 11.59
C TYR A 25 -3.62 8.83 11.55
N HIS A 26 -2.90 9.78 12.16
CA HIS A 26 -1.44 9.94 12.03
C HIS A 26 -0.68 8.66 12.37
N SER A 27 -0.99 7.98 13.48
CA SER A 27 -0.32 6.73 13.85
C SER A 27 -0.53 5.62 12.82
N THR A 28 -1.74 5.55 12.21
CA THR A 28 -2.03 4.56 11.16
C THR A 28 -1.39 4.94 9.82
N ILE A 29 -1.27 6.24 9.53
CA ILE A 29 -0.49 6.73 8.39
C ILE A 29 0.98 6.29 8.52
N LEU A 30 1.57 6.46 9.71
CA LEU A 30 2.94 6.02 9.97
C LEU A 30 3.08 4.49 9.90
N PHE A 31 2.10 3.74 10.41
CA PHE A 31 2.07 2.28 10.27
C PHE A 31 2.06 1.86 8.79
N PHE A 32 1.25 2.51 7.95
CA PHE A 32 1.17 2.23 6.53
C PHE A 32 2.49 2.57 5.81
N ALA A 33 3.05 3.75 6.08
CA ALA A 33 4.33 4.18 5.54
C ALA A 33 5.47 3.23 5.96
N LEU A 34 5.53 2.86 7.24
CA LEU A 34 6.52 1.91 7.76
C LEU A 34 6.39 0.55 7.07
N GLY A 35 5.17 0.07 6.87
CA GLY A 35 4.92 -1.18 6.16
C GLY A 35 5.50 -1.17 4.74
N ASN A 36 5.26 -0.10 3.99
CA ASN A 36 5.83 0.03 2.65
C ASN A 36 7.36 0.16 2.65
N LEU A 37 7.91 0.95 3.56
CA LEU A 37 9.37 1.09 3.68
C LEU A 37 10.03 -0.22 4.07
N LEU A 38 9.42 -0.99 4.98
CA LEU A 38 9.92 -2.31 5.37
C LEU A 38 9.88 -3.29 4.19
N TYR A 39 8.77 -3.30 3.41
CA TYR A 39 8.70 -4.08 2.19
C TYR A 39 9.87 -3.73 1.26
N ASN A 40 10.05 -2.45 0.92
CA ASN A 40 11.12 -2.00 0.02
C ASN A 40 12.52 -2.37 0.55
N PHE A 41 12.74 -2.28 1.86
CA PHE A 41 14.00 -2.68 2.49
C PHE A 41 14.24 -4.19 2.38
N LEU A 42 13.23 -5.00 2.74
CA LEU A 42 13.37 -6.46 2.74
C LEU A 42 13.49 -7.05 1.33
N THR A 43 12.85 -6.43 0.33
CA THR A 43 12.89 -6.87 -1.06
C THR A 43 13.95 -6.14 -1.91
N ALA A 44 14.81 -5.33 -1.30
CA ALA A 44 15.87 -4.64 -2.03
C ALA A 44 16.71 -5.63 -2.84
N ASN A 45 16.95 -5.31 -4.12
CA ASN A 45 17.59 -6.16 -5.14
C ASN A 45 16.84 -7.48 -5.49
N HIS A 46 15.69 -7.77 -4.84
CA HIS A 46 14.77 -8.85 -5.17
C HIS A 46 13.33 -8.32 -5.26
N ILE A 47 13.12 -7.30 -6.08
CA ILE A 47 11.86 -6.54 -6.14
C ILE A 47 10.78 -7.41 -6.81
N LEU A 48 9.61 -7.57 -6.14
CA LEU A 48 8.48 -8.34 -6.67
C LEU A 48 7.68 -7.57 -7.72
N TRP A 49 7.57 -6.24 -7.58
CA TRP A 49 7.03 -5.35 -8.61
C TRP A 49 7.88 -4.10 -8.73
N ARG A 50 8.04 -3.62 -9.95
CA ARG A 50 8.81 -2.42 -10.24
C ARG A 50 7.90 -1.33 -10.77
N LEU A 51 7.91 -0.16 -10.12
CA LEU A 51 7.25 1.02 -10.64
C LEU A 51 8.12 1.66 -11.72
N GLN A 52 7.54 1.83 -12.92
CA GLN A 52 8.17 2.46 -14.07
C GLN A 52 7.55 3.84 -14.29
N GLY A 53 8.36 4.87 -14.46
CA GLY A 53 7.84 6.24 -14.67
C GLY A 53 8.71 7.05 -15.62
N ASN A 54 8.07 7.78 -16.54
CA ASN A 54 8.79 8.64 -17.50
C ASN A 54 9.27 9.95 -16.87
N VAL A 55 8.59 10.43 -15.80
CA VAL A 55 8.85 11.74 -15.16
C VAL A 55 9.62 11.57 -13.86
N VAL A 56 9.33 10.51 -13.11
CA VAL A 56 10.11 10.14 -11.91
C VAL A 56 11.16 9.13 -12.35
N PRO A 57 12.47 9.46 -12.25
CA PRO A 57 13.50 8.76 -12.99
C PRO A 57 13.81 7.33 -12.50
N ASN A 58 13.32 6.94 -11.31
CA ASN A 58 13.58 5.60 -10.79
C ASN A 58 12.46 5.09 -9.86
N HIS A 59 12.47 3.78 -9.63
CA HIS A 59 11.54 3.07 -8.76
C HIS A 59 11.51 3.65 -7.33
N SER A 60 12.67 3.89 -6.73
CA SER A 60 12.74 4.34 -5.32
C SER A 60 12.10 5.70 -5.09
N LEU A 61 12.28 6.65 -6.02
CA LEU A 61 11.62 7.96 -5.93
C LEU A 61 10.10 7.83 -6.14
N THR A 62 9.67 6.93 -7.01
CA THR A 62 8.24 6.65 -7.19
C THR A 62 7.65 6.03 -5.91
N GLU A 63 8.35 5.09 -5.28
CA GLU A 63 7.94 4.52 -3.98
C GLU A 63 7.86 5.57 -2.86
N MET A 64 8.77 6.54 -2.83
CA MET A 64 8.67 7.67 -1.90
C MET A 64 7.40 8.50 -2.12
N LEU A 65 7.01 8.73 -3.39
CA LEU A 65 5.77 9.42 -3.71
C LEU A 65 4.55 8.65 -3.19
N TYR A 66 4.54 7.32 -3.32
CA TYR A 66 3.48 6.48 -2.74
C TYR A 66 3.48 6.56 -1.22
N THR A 67 4.65 6.37 -0.59
CA THR A 67 4.80 6.33 0.86
C THR A 67 4.38 7.62 1.54
N PHE A 68 4.74 8.77 0.98
CA PHE A 68 4.56 10.07 1.65
C PHE A 68 3.37 10.89 1.13
N VAL A 69 2.77 10.50 0.01
CA VAL A 69 1.63 11.24 -0.55
C VAL A 69 0.41 10.34 -0.73
N ILE A 70 0.52 9.26 -1.52
CA ILE A 70 -0.63 8.46 -1.91
C ILE A 70 -1.17 7.64 -0.73
N PHE A 71 -0.30 6.97 0.04
CA PHE A 71 -0.73 6.15 1.19
C PHE A 71 -1.29 6.98 2.35
N PRO A 72 -0.70 8.14 2.75
CA PRO A 72 -1.34 9.06 3.67
C PRO A 72 -2.72 9.53 3.21
N ALA A 73 -2.83 9.93 1.94
CA ALA A 73 -4.11 10.32 1.35
C ALA A 73 -5.14 9.18 1.41
N THR A 74 -4.72 7.97 1.05
CA THR A 74 -5.55 6.76 1.14
C THR A 74 -6.01 6.49 2.56
N ALA A 75 -5.11 6.56 3.55
CA ALA A 75 -5.47 6.32 4.94
C ALA A 75 -6.51 7.33 5.44
N ILE A 76 -6.35 8.63 5.12
CA ILE A 76 -7.30 9.67 5.49
C ILE A 76 -8.66 9.42 4.82
N LEU A 77 -8.68 9.12 3.52
CA LEU A 77 -9.93 8.87 2.78
C LEU A 77 -10.62 7.59 3.24
N PHE A 78 -9.89 6.50 3.44
CA PHE A 78 -10.43 5.22 3.86
C PHE A 78 -10.97 5.25 5.27
N LEU A 79 -10.18 5.75 6.22
CA LEU A 79 -10.53 5.77 7.64
C LEU A 79 -11.52 6.88 7.98
N GLY A 80 -11.37 8.06 7.38
CA GLY A 80 -12.25 9.21 7.62
C GLY A 80 -13.68 9.00 7.13
N ASN A 81 -13.87 8.16 6.11
CA ASN A 81 -15.18 7.80 5.58
C ASN A 81 -15.64 6.40 5.99
N TYR A 82 -15.00 5.80 7.00
CA TYR A 82 -15.30 4.42 7.39
C TYR A 82 -16.69 4.30 8.01
N PRO A 83 -17.63 3.54 7.42
CA PRO A 83 -19.04 3.55 7.82
C PRO A 83 -19.30 2.72 9.07
N ASN A 84 -20.48 2.93 9.67
CA ASN A 84 -21.02 2.07 10.72
C ASN A 84 -21.82 0.91 10.12
N GLY A 85 -21.73 -0.27 10.75
CA GLY A 85 -22.43 -1.49 10.35
C GLY A 85 -21.61 -2.41 9.43
N ILE A 86 -21.61 -3.70 9.77
CA ILE A 86 -20.73 -4.72 9.19
C ILE A 86 -20.83 -4.78 7.66
N LEU A 87 -22.04 -4.81 7.12
CA LEU A 87 -22.23 -4.88 5.65
C LEU A 87 -21.64 -3.65 4.93
N LYS A 88 -21.87 -2.45 5.49
CA LYS A 88 -21.32 -1.21 4.92
C LYS A 88 -19.80 -1.17 5.02
N GLN A 89 -19.23 -1.66 6.11
CA GLN A 89 -17.78 -1.76 6.29
C GLN A 89 -17.16 -2.73 5.28
N LEU A 90 -17.79 -3.88 5.06
CA LEU A 90 -17.35 -4.83 4.03
C LEU A 90 -17.39 -4.21 2.64
N LEU A 91 -18.51 -3.59 2.26
CA LEU A 91 -18.67 -2.94 0.96
C LEU A 91 -17.65 -1.81 0.76
N HIS A 92 -17.41 -1.00 1.80
CA HIS A 92 -16.40 0.07 1.78
C HIS A 92 -14.99 -0.50 1.57
N THR A 93 -14.64 -1.57 2.27
CA THR A 93 -13.34 -2.25 2.10
C THR A 93 -13.20 -2.82 0.68
N LEU A 94 -14.23 -3.51 0.19
CA LEU A 94 -14.24 -4.07 -1.18
C LEU A 94 -14.14 -2.97 -2.25
N GLN A 95 -14.79 -1.83 -2.04
CA GLN A 95 -14.67 -0.67 -2.92
C GLN A 95 -13.22 -0.18 -3.03
N TRP A 96 -12.51 -0.08 -1.91
CA TRP A 96 -11.12 0.35 -1.92
C TRP A 96 -10.19 -0.70 -2.55
N ILE A 97 -10.42 -1.98 -2.29
CA ILE A 97 -9.72 -3.08 -2.98
C ILE A 97 -9.93 -2.98 -4.49
N ALA A 98 -11.17 -2.75 -4.93
CA ALA A 98 -11.48 -2.59 -6.35
C ALA A 98 -10.79 -1.35 -6.96
N ILE A 99 -10.78 -0.21 -6.27
CA ILE A 99 -10.07 1.00 -6.73
C ILE A 99 -8.58 0.69 -6.96
N TYR A 100 -7.91 0.11 -5.97
CA TYR A 100 -6.50 -0.23 -6.08
C TYR A 100 -6.24 -1.29 -7.15
N GLY A 101 -7.04 -2.35 -7.19
CA GLY A 101 -6.91 -3.41 -8.19
C GLY A 101 -7.10 -2.91 -9.62
N ILE A 102 -8.08 -2.02 -9.85
CA ILE A 102 -8.31 -1.40 -11.17
C ILE A 102 -7.14 -0.49 -11.55
N TRP A 103 -6.65 0.34 -10.62
CA TRP A 103 -5.50 1.20 -10.87
C TRP A 103 -4.25 0.38 -11.21
N GLU A 104 -3.96 -0.67 -10.46
CA GLU A 104 -2.82 -1.53 -10.70
C GLU A 104 -2.96 -2.28 -12.04
N PHE A 105 -4.16 -2.77 -12.37
CA PHE A 105 -4.44 -3.37 -13.68
C PHE A 105 -4.16 -2.40 -14.83
N VAL A 106 -4.61 -1.14 -14.71
CA VAL A 106 -4.34 -0.11 -15.72
C VAL A 106 -2.83 0.16 -15.82
N TYR A 107 -2.14 0.23 -14.68
CA TYR A 107 -0.69 0.49 -14.65
C TYR A 107 0.13 -0.64 -15.25
N THR A 108 -0.26 -1.89 -15.04
CA THR A 108 0.40 -3.03 -15.70
C THR A 108 0.15 -3.03 -17.20
N LYS A 109 -1.07 -2.74 -17.64
CA LYS A 109 -1.40 -2.66 -19.07
C LYS A 109 -0.71 -1.50 -19.79
N THR A 110 -0.39 -0.44 -19.09
CA THR A 110 0.30 0.74 -19.64
C THR A 110 1.80 0.74 -19.41
N GLY A 111 2.38 -0.35 -18.88
CA GLY A 111 3.81 -0.50 -18.63
C GLY A 111 4.37 0.35 -17.49
N HIS A 112 3.51 0.83 -16.56
CA HIS A 112 3.93 1.61 -15.40
C HIS A 112 4.20 0.74 -14.16
N ILE A 113 3.75 -0.53 -14.18
CA ILE A 113 4.10 -1.57 -13.21
C ILE A 113 4.56 -2.81 -13.98
N GLU A 114 5.68 -3.35 -13.58
CA GLU A 114 6.25 -4.60 -14.07
C GLU A 114 6.34 -5.59 -12.91
N TYR A 115 5.83 -6.80 -13.10
CA TYR A 115 5.92 -7.88 -12.12
C TYR A 115 7.17 -8.71 -12.32
N GLN A 116 7.78 -9.13 -11.22
CA GLN A 116 8.98 -9.97 -11.19
C GLN A 116 8.79 -11.12 -10.18
N HIS A 117 9.64 -12.13 -10.24
CA HIS A 117 9.72 -13.23 -9.27
C HIS A 117 8.38 -13.93 -9.00
N GLY A 118 7.53 -14.07 -10.02
CA GLY A 118 6.23 -14.76 -9.88
C GLY A 118 5.11 -13.93 -9.24
N TRP A 119 5.34 -12.62 -8.99
CA TRP A 119 4.27 -11.71 -8.56
C TRP A 119 3.22 -11.55 -9.65
N SER A 120 2.00 -11.22 -9.27
CA SER A 120 0.88 -11.02 -10.18
C SER A 120 -0.17 -10.11 -9.57
N LEU A 121 -1.11 -9.62 -10.38
CA LEU A 121 -2.25 -8.84 -9.91
C LEU A 121 -3.08 -9.61 -8.86
N SER A 122 -3.18 -10.93 -8.97
CA SER A 122 -3.89 -11.74 -7.97
C SER A 122 -3.22 -11.68 -6.59
N TRP A 123 -1.90 -11.67 -6.54
CA TRP A 123 -1.15 -11.48 -5.31
C TRP A 123 -1.33 -10.06 -4.73
N SER A 124 -1.32 -9.05 -5.58
CA SER A 124 -1.63 -7.68 -5.14
C SER A 124 -3.03 -7.59 -4.54
N ILE A 125 -4.05 -8.15 -5.20
CA ILE A 125 -5.40 -8.20 -4.66
C ILE A 125 -5.45 -8.94 -3.32
N PHE A 126 -4.76 -10.07 -3.19
CA PHE A 126 -4.66 -10.81 -1.92
C PHE A 126 -4.06 -9.93 -0.82
N VAL A 127 -2.98 -9.22 -1.10
CA VAL A 127 -2.37 -8.27 -0.15
C VAL A 127 -3.32 -7.14 0.22
N LEU A 128 -4.11 -6.61 -0.72
CA LEU A 128 -5.11 -5.58 -0.43
C LEU A 128 -6.20 -6.07 0.54
N PHE A 129 -6.60 -7.36 0.45
CA PHE A 129 -7.52 -7.99 1.41
C PHE A 129 -6.94 -8.08 2.83
N ILE A 130 -5.63 -8.07 2.98
CA ILE A 130 -4.95 -8.00 4.28
C ILE A 130 -4.77 -6.54 4.71
N MET A 131 -4.27 -5.71 3.82
CA MET A 131 -3.85 -4.33 4.08
C MET A 131 -5.00 -3.44 4.58
N PHE A 132 -6.13 -3.38 3.88
CA PHE A 132 -7.24 -2.50 4.28
C PHE A 132 -7.85 -2.87 5.65
N PRO A 133 -8.16 -4.15 5.95
CA PRO A 133 -8.56 -4.53 7.30
C PRO A 133 -7.49 -4.24 8.36
N LEU A 134 -6.20 -4.39 8.05
CA LEU A 134 -5.11 -4.05 8.98
C LEU A 134 -5.06 -2.56 9.30
N LEU A 135 -5.26 -1.68 8.31
CA LEU A 135 -5.36 -0.23 8.57
C LEU A 135 -6.49 0.08 9.56
N ARG A 136 -7.66 -0.54 9.38
CA ARG A 136 -8.78 -0.36 10.31
C ARG A 136 -8.50 -0.97 11.68
N LEU A 137 -7.89 -2.15 11.72
CA LEU A 137 -7.51 -2.82 12.96
C LEU A 137 -6.50 -1.99 13.74
N HIS A 138 -5.52 -1.37 13.06
CA HIS A 138 -4.48 -0.56 13.69
C HIS A 138 -5.04 0.61 14.48
N VAL A 139 -6.12 1.26 14.01
CA VAL A 139 -6.78 2.35 14.75
C VAL A 139 -7.24 1.90 16.15
N ASN A 140 -7.72 0.66 16.28
CA ASN A 140 -8.32 0.19 17.52
C ASN A 140 -7.40 -0.73 18.34
N ARG A 141 -6.54 -1.51 17.65
CA ARG A 141 -5.66 -2.53 18.24
C ARG A 141 -4.29 -2.53 17.56
N PRO A 142 -3.46 -1.49 17.76
CA PRO A 142 -2.22 -1.32 17.02
C PRO A 142 -1.25 -2.50 17.18
N LEU A 143 -1.06 -3.02 18.38
CA LEU A 143 -0.14 -4.15 18.61
C LEU A 143 -0.57 -5.41 17.86
N LEU A 144 -1.88 -5.70 17.81
CA LEU A 144 -2.38 -6.82 17.03
C LEU A 144 -2.17 -6.61 15.53
N ALA A 145 -2.35 -5.37 15.04
CA ALA A 145 -2.09 -5.05 13.64
C ALA A 145 -0.62 -5.24 13.28
N TYR A 146 0.32 -4.82 14.14
CA TYR A 146 1.76 -5.07 13.93
C TYR A 146 2.08 -6.58 13.91
N LEU A 147 1.50 -7.36 14.84
CA LEU A 147 1.70 -8.80 14.87
C LEU A 147 1.22 -9.46 13.58
N LEU A 148 -0.01 -9.14 13.13
CA LEU A 148 -0.57 -9.71 11.90
C LEU A 148 0.19 -9.24 10.65
N TYR A 149 0.65 -7.99 10.63
CA TYR A 149 1.52 -7.49 9.58
C TYR A 149 2.83 -8.29 9.52
N ALA A 150 3.47 -8.55 10.66
CA ALA A 150 4.69 -9.34 10.72
C ALA A 150 4.47 -10.77 10.21
N VAL A 151 3.37 -11.42 10.62
CA VAL A 151 3.00 -12.76 10.14
C VAL A 151 2.80 -12.78 8.62
N ALA A 152 2.05 -11.80 8.09
CA ALA A 152 1.83 -11.68 6.64
C ALA A 152 3.15 -11.43 5.89
N SER A 153 4.02 -10.58 6.42
CA SER A 153 5.33 -10.31 5.83
C SER A 153 6.21 -11.57 5.81
N VAL A 154 6.31 -12.31 6.91
CA VAL A 154 7.08 -13.56 6.97
C VAL A 154 6.54 -14.59 5.98
N PHE A 155 5.21 -14.70 5.86
CA PHE A 155 4.58 -15.58 4.86
C PHE A 155 4.99 -15.20 3.44
N LEU A 156 4.93 -13.91 3.07
CA LEU A 156 5.29 -13.46 1.73
C LEU A 156 6.80 -13.63 1.44
N LEU A 157 7.66 -13.35 2.43
CA LEU A 157 9.11 -13.57 2.31
C LEU A 157 9.43 -15.04 2.04
N TRP A 158 8.76 -15.94 2.75
CA TRP A 158 8.92 -17.37 2.57
C TRP A 158 8.36 -17.85 1.22
N TRP A 159 7.15 -17.40 0.84
CA TRP A 159 6.48 -17.84 -0.40
C TRP A 159 7.24 -17.42 -1.65
N PHE A 160 7.78 -16.20 -1.67
CA PHE A 160 8.54 -15.66 -2.81
C PHE A 160 10.05 -15.90 -2.70
N GLU A 161 10.46 -16.73 -1.76
CA GLU A 161 11.88 -17.11 -1.56
C GLU A 161 12.81 -15.90 -1.49
N ILE A 162 12.36 -14.81 -0.86
CA ILE A 162 13.14 -13.57 -0.78
C ILE A 162 14.38 -13.81 0.10
N PRO A 163 15.59 -13.61 -0.42
CA PRO A 163 16.84 -14.01 0.24
C PRO A 163 17.25 -13.06 1.37
N VAL A 164 16.40 -12.89 2.40
CA VAL A 164 16.65 -11.97 3.53
C VAL A 164 17.86 -12.35 4.39
N HIS A 165 18.36 -13.57 4.27
CA HIS A 165 19.55 -14.06 4.93
C HIS A 165 20.87 -13.63 4.25
N ILE A 166 20.78 -13.09 3.03
CA ILE A 166 21.91 -12.54 2.28
C ILE A 166 21.90 -11.03 2.47
N SER A 167 23.07 -10.39 2.56
CA SER A 167 23.15 -8.93 2.67
C SER A 167 22.60 -8.27 1.40
N ILE A 168 22.04 -7.05 1.54
CA ILE A 168 21.39 -6.36 0.41
C ILE A 168 22.34 -6.16 -0.77
N GLU A 169 23.61 -5.96 -0.48
CA GLU A 169 24.67 -5.72 -1.48
C GLU A 169 24.97 -6.97 -2.32
N ASP A 170 24.68 -8.16 -1.80
CA ASP A 170 25.01 -9.46 -2.39
C ASP A 170 23.79 -10.20 -3.00
N ARG A 171 22.59 -9.59 -2.94
CA ARG A 171 21.34 -10.16 -3.47
C ARG A 171 21.21 -9.95 -4.98
#